data_84addb7940c681d84740f8c7f650c86c
#
_entry.id   84addb7940c681d84740f8c7f650c86c
#
_cell.length_a   1.000
_cell.length_b   1.000
_cell.length_c   1.000
_cell.angle_alpha   90.00
_cell.angle_beta   90.00
_cell.angle_gamma   90.00
#
_symmetry.space_group_name_H-M   'P 1'
#
loop_
_entity.id
_entity.type
_entity.pdbx_description
1 polymer ?
#
loop_
_entity_poly.entity_id
_entity_poly.type
_entity_poly.pdbx_seq_one_letter_code
_entity_poly.pdbx_strand_id
1 'polypeptide(L)'
;LCAPTGFGKTVIGCKLIEERKVNTLILVNKIQLLNQWKDRIKEFLDVKEVGEISSKKKNITNVIDVVSIKSLWNNGNVLDIAKNYGMIIIDECHHTAAYTFEQAINTGNAKYVYGISATPERENGHTPIIKMQCGDIRYKVDSLKFNKKLNIPMKVIAKKSHINFTNQNIDNYELNEINDLIAKDIIRSENIIKDIKKEYDNEKNILVLTERLELMNYIYDKLSKYTNNVFKYYGGIGKKVLKSYMELNNQINENEDNKIIVATGSYIGEGFDDSKLDVLFLTMPISGQT
;
A
#
# COMPACT_ATOMS: atom_id res chain seq x y z
N LEU A 1 -2.22 7.23 -16.37
CA LEU A 1 -2.33 8.28 -15.37
C LEU A 1 -1.22 8.13 -14.33
N CYS A 2 -0.44 9.19 -14.13
CA CYS A 2 0.55 9.27 -13.06
C CYS A 2 0.10 10.31 -12.03
N ALA A 3 -0.21 9.87 -10.82
CA ALA A 3 -0.70 10.76 -9.77
C ALA A 3 -0.27 10.26 -8.38
N PRO A 4 0.10 11.15 -7.44
CA PRO A 4 0.55 10.78 -6.11
C PRO A 4 -0.54 10.03 -5.33
N THR A 5 -0.14 9.38 -4.25
CA THR A 5 -1.07 8.76 -3.31
C THR A 5 -2.01 9.83 -2.74
N GLY A 6 -3.27 9.49 -2.48
CA GLY A 6 -4.28 10.44 -2.01
C GLY A 6 -4.89 11.37 -3.07
N PHE A 7 -4.43 11.31 -4.33
CA PHE A 7 -4.99 12.14 -5.42
C PHE A 7 -6.40 11.75 -5.85
N GLY A 8 -6.88 10.58 -5.46
CA GLY A 8 -8.18 10.06 -5.92
C GLY A 8 -8.09 9.20 -7.18
N LYS A 9 -6.97 8.51 -7.41
CA LYS A 9 -6.77 7.62 -8.56
C LYS A 9 -7.93 6.65 -8.78
N THR A 10 -8.43 6.03 -7.72
CA THR A 10 -9.55 5.07 -7.78
C THR A 10 -10.85 5.76 -8.19
N VAL A 11 -11.10 6.99 -7.70
CA VAL A 11 -12.28 7.78 -8.08
C VAL A 11 -12.24 8.14 -9.57
N ILE A 12 -11.06 8.50 -10.09
CA ILE A 12 -10.87 8.74 -11.54
C ILE A 12 -11.16 7.45 -12.31
N GLY A 13 -10.73 6.30 -11.82
CA GLY A 13 -11.07 5.01 -12.41
C GLY A 13 -12.58 4.75 -12.46
N CYS A 14 -13.30 5.04 -11.37
CA CYS A 14 -14.76 4.97 -11.34
C CYS A 14 -15.39 5.94 -12.37
N LYS A 15 -14.86 7.15 -12.48
CA LYS A 15 -15.34 8.12 -13.48
C LYS A 15 -15.12 7.64 -14.91
N LEU A 16 -14.00 7.01 -15.22
CA LEU A 16 -13.76 6.40 -16.53
C LEU A 16 -14.75 5.27 -16.83
N ILE A 17 -15.12 4.45 -15.85
CA ILE A 17 -16.14 3.41 -16.00
C ILE A 17 -17.49 4.02 -16.36
N GLU A 18 -17.90 5.05 -15.62
CA GLU A 18 -19.14 5.76 -15.84
C GLU A 18 -19.23 6.39 -17.24
N GLU A 19 -18.13 7.00 -17.70
CA GLU A 19 -18.10 7.67 -19.01
C GLU A 19 -18.03 6.71 -20.19
N ARG A 20 -17.25 5.62 -20.08
CA ARG A 20 -17.07 4.67 -21.19
C ARG A 20 -18.24 3.72 -21.35
N LYS A 21 -18.96 3.40 -20.27
CA LYS A 21 -20.18 2.55 -20.26
C LYS A 21 -19.95 1.19 -20.94
N VAL A 22 -18.78 0.63 -20.75
CA VAL A 22 -18.41 -0.71 -21.24
C VAL A 22 -18.05 -1.61 -20.07
N ASN A 23 -18.22 -2.91 -20.24
CA ASN A 23 -17.77 -3.88 -19.24
C ASN A 23 -16.28 -3.72 -18.95
N THR A 24 -15.94 -3.75 -17.68
CA THR A 24 -14.63 -3.33 -17.19
C THR A 24 -14.00 -4.38 -16.32
N LEU A 25 -12.74 -4.69 -16.61
CA LEU A 25 -11.86 -5.51 -15.77
C LEU A 25 -10.86 -4.61 -15.07
N ILE A 26 -10.77 -4.74 -13.74
CA ILE A 26 -9.81 -3.99 -12.93
C ILE A 26 -8.78 -4.98 -12.38
N LEU A 27 -7.51 -4.77 -12.71
CA LEU A 27 -6.40 -5.62 -12.30
C LEU A 27 -5.66 -4.97 -11.14
N VAL A 28 -5.51 -5.71 -10.04
CA VAL A 28 -4.80 -5.26 -8.84
C VAL A 28 -3.78 -6.29 -8.37
N ASN A 29 -2.70 -5.84 -7.75
CA ASN A 29 -1.62 -6.72 -7.26
C ASN A 29 -1.87 -7.25 -5.84
N LYS A 30 -2.67 -6.55 -5.01
CA LYS A 30 -2.94 -6.88 -3.60
C LYS A 30 -4.44 -7.01 -3.32
N ILE A 31 -4.76 -7.88 -2.35
CA ILE A 31 -6.17 -8.12 -1.95
C ILE A 31 -6.78 -6.89 -1.25
N GLN A 32 -5.96 -6.07 -0.57
CA GLN A 32 -6.43 -4.82 0.03
C GLN A 32 -6.93 -3.84 -1.03
N LEU A 33 -6.18 -3.66 -2.12
CA LEU A 33 -6.59 -2.83 -3.26
C LEU A 33 -7.87 -3.38 -3.91
N LEU A 34 -8.02 -4.71 -4.01
CA LEU A 34 -9.24 -5.33 -4.52
C LEU A 34 -10.47 -4.91 -3.69
N ASN A 35 -10.36 -4.97 -2.36
CA ASN A 35 -11.45 -4.56 -1.48
C ASN A 35 -11.73 -3.06 -1.62
N GLN A 36 -10.70 -2.21 -1.60
CA GLN A 36 -10.85 -0.76 -1.78
C GLN A 36 -11.55 -0.42 -3.10
N TRP A 37 -11.18 -1.06 -4.21
CA TRP A 37 -11.86 -0.85 -5.49
C TRP A 37 -13.33 -1.23 -5.42
N LYS A 38 -13.66 -2.36 -4.82
CA LYS A 38 -15.05 -2.80 -4.65
C LYS A 38 -15.89 -1.82 -3.83
N ASP A 39 -15.31 -1.31 -2.73
CA ASP A 39 -15.98 -0.36 -1.87
C ASP A 39 -16.19 0.98 -2.60
N ARG A 40 -15.18 1.48 -3.30
CA ARG A 40 -15.27 2.73 -4.08
C ARG A 40 -16.23 2.61 -5.28
N ILE A 41 -16.25 1.48 -5.97
CA ILE A 41 -17.23 1.24 -7.06
C ILE A 41 -18.65 1.31 -6.51
N LYS A 42 -18.92 0.68 -5.38
CA LYS A 42 -20.25 0.74 -4.75
C LYS A 42 -20.64 2.13 -4.24
N GLU A 43 -19.66 2.90 -3.79
CA GLU A 43 -19.86 4.26 -3.30
C GLU A 43 -20.15 5.25 -4.43
N PHE A 44 -19.44 5.12 -5.55
CA PHE A 44 -19.48 6.13 -6.63
C PHE A 44 -20.29 5.74 -7.87
N LEU A 45 -20.60 4.45 -8.02
CA LEU A 45 -21.34 3.95 -9.18
C LEU A 45 -22.63 3.24 -8.74
N ASP A 46 -23.71 3.47 -9.45
CA ASP A 46 -24.98 2.76 -9.25
C ASP A 46 -24.90 1.36 -9.89
N VAL A 47 -24.24 0.42 -9.18
CA VAL A 47 -24.08 -0.95 -9.64
C VAL A 47 -24.61 -1.93 -8.61
N LYS A 48 -25.38 -2.93 -9.08
CA LYS A 48 -25.97 -3.94 -8.20
C LYS A 48 -24.93 -4.86 -7.57
N GLU A 49 -23.92 -5.24 -8.33
CA GLU A 49 -22.90 -6.18 -7.91
C GLU A 49 -21.56 -5.88 -8.59
N VAL A 50 -20.48 -6.09 -7.85
CA VAL A 50 -19.10 -6.02 -8.34
C VAL A 50 -18.51 -7.42 -8.22
N GLY A 51 -18.05 -7.96 -9.35
CA GLY A 51 -17.43 -9.27 -9.36
C GLY A 51 -16.03 -9.28 -8.74
N GLU A 52 -15.57 -10.46 -8.41
CA GLU A 52 -14.29 -10.67 -7.73
C GLU A 52 -13.63 -11.96 -8.16
N ILE A 53 -12.35 -11.88 -8.51
CA ILE A 53 -11.49 -13.07 -8.59
C ILE A 53 -10.29 -12.88 -7.68
N SER A 54 -10.26 -13.71 -6.66
CA SER A 54 -9.18 -13.77 -5.67
C SER A 54 -8.85 -15.23 -5.39
N SER A 55 -7.80 -15.50 -4.62
CA SER A 55 -7.46 -16.87 -4.19
C SER A 55 -8.57 -17.59 -3.43
N LYS A 56 -9.57 -16.85 -2.92
CA LYS A 56 -10.65 -17.38 -2.07
C LYS A 56 -12.02 -17.30 -2.70
N LYS A 57 -12.20 -16.46 -3.68
CA LYS A 57 -13.50 -16.19 -4.28
C LYS A 57 -13.37 -16.04 -5.78
N LYS A 58 -14.26 -16.69 -6.50
CA LYS A 58 -14.42 -16.54 -7.95
C LYS A 58 -15.89 -16.27 -8.23
N ASN A 59 -16.21 -14.99 -8.43
CA ASN A 59 -17.53 -14.54 -8.83
C ASN A 59 -17.36 -13.52 -9.96
N ILE A 60 -17.75 -13.89 -11.17
CA ILE A 60 -17.58 -13.08 -12.38
C ILE A 60 -18.95 -12.58 -12.79
N THR A 61 -19.09 -11.26 -12.92
CA THR A 61 -20.32 -10.60 -13.39
C THR A 61 -20.29 -10.30 -14.89
N ASN A 62 -19.10 -10.18 -15.49
CA ASN A 62 -18.83 -9.67 -16.83
C ASN A 62 -19.36 -8.25 -17.04
N VAL A 63 -19.59 -7.49 -15.97
CA VAL A 63 -19.98 -6.06 -16.00
C VAL A 63 -18.83 -5.22 -15.45
N ILE A 64 -18.59 -5.32 -14.14
CA ILE A 64 -17.41 -4.71 -13.50
C ILE A 64 -16.82 -5.76 -12.54
N ASP A 65 -15.62 -6.20 -12.84
CA ASP A 65 -14.97 -7.24 -12.06
C ASP A 65 -13.57 -6.79 -11.62
N VAL A 66 -13.27 -6.99 -10.34
CA VAL A 66 -11.95 -6.68 -9.76
C VAL A 66 -11.20 -7.97 -9.52
N VAL A 67 -10.00 -8.05 -10.05
CA VAL A 67 -9.23 -9.29 -10.11
C VAL A 67 -7.84 -9.11 -9.54
N SER A 68 -7.48 -9.96 -8.57
CA SER A 68 -6.10 -10.07 -8.14
C SER A 68 -5.29 -10.80 -9.20
N ILE A 69 -4.23 -10.18 -9.69
CA ILE A 69 -3.37 -10.73 -10.74
C ILE A 69 -2.82 -12.10 -10.41
N LYS A 70 -2.44 -12.31 -9.15
CA LYS A 70 -1.98 -13.64 -8.70
C LYS A 70 -3.03 -14.73 -8.91
N SER A 71 -4.30 -14.36 -8.97
CA SER A 71 -5.43 -15.28 -9.14
C SER A 71 -5.79 -15.54 -10.61
N LEU A 72 -5.19 -14.80 -11.54
CA LEU A 72 -5.30 -15.09 -12.98
C LEU A 72 -4.46 -16.30 -13.39
N TRP A 73 -3.46 -16.67 -12.60
CA TRP A 73 -2.60 -17.81 -12.89
C TRP A 73 -3.25 -19.11 -12.42
N ASN A 74 -3.52 -20.01 -13.35
CA ASN A 74 -4.07 -21.32 -13.05
C ASN A 74 -3.31 -22.40 -13.83
N ASN A 75 -2.65 -23.33 -13.12
CA ASN A 75 -1.94 -24.48 -13.69
C ASN A 75 -1.02 -24.16 -14.88
N GLY A 76 -0.25 -23.07 -14.78
CA GLY A 76 0.70 -22.67 -15.83
C GLY A 76 0.10 -21.80 -16.95
N ASN A 77 -1.21 -21.52 -16.91
CA ASN A 77 -1.88 -20.68 -17.91
C ASN A 77 -2.59 -19.48 -17.26
N VAL A 78 -2.61 -18.37 -17.97
CA VAL A 78 -3.41 -17.20 -17.58
C VAL A 78 -4.85 -17.43 -18.01
N LEU A 79 -5.81 -17.14 -17.13
CA LEU A 79 -7.23 -17.24 -17.45
C LEU A 79 -7.61 -16.23 -18.54
N ASP A 80 -8.29 -16.68 -19.57
CA ASP A 80 -8.74 -15.90 -20.74
C ASP A 80 -9.89 -14.92 -20.44
N ILE A 81 -10.01 -14.48 -19.20
CA ILE A 81 -11.16 -13.64 -18.82
C ILE A 81 -11.10 -12.25 -19.45
N ALA A 82 -9.89 -11.74 -19.73
CA ALA A 82 -9.71 -10.42 -20.30
C ALA A 82 -10.40 -10.23 -21.66
N LYS A 83 -10.68 -11.33 -22.39
CA LYS A 83 -11.38 -11.30 -23.68
C LYS A 83 -12.80 -10.75 -23.62
N ASN A 84 -13.43 -10.81 -22.45
CA ASN A 84 -14.85 -10.44 -22.29
C ASN A 84 -15.06 -8.96 -21.94
N TYR A 85 -13.98 -8.17 -21.82
CA TYR A 85 -14.09 -6.78 -21.36
C TYR A 85 -13.67 -5.78 -22.43
N GLY A 86 -14.47 -4.73 -22.52
CA GLY A 86 -14.19 -3.60 -23.44
C GLY A 86 -13.20 -2.61 -22.84
N MET A 87 -12.99 -2.64 -21.52
CA MET A 87 -12.02 -1.81 -20.81
C MET A 87 -11.23 -2.60 -19.76
N ILE A 88 -9.94 -2.31 -19.68
CA ILE A 88 -9.05 -2.83 -18.62
C ILE A 88 -8.45 -1.64 -17.89
N ILE A 89 -8.58 -1.63 -16.57
CA ILE A 89 -7.89 -0.69 -15.68
C ILE A 89 -6.84 -1.46 -14.88
N ILE A 90 -5.62 -0.97 -14.87
CA ILE A 90 -4.49 -1.59 -14.19
C ILE A 90 -4.04 -0.66 -13.08
N ASP A 91 -4.34 -1.02 -11.85
CA ASP A 91 -3.89 -0.26 -10.70
C ASP A 91 -2.47 -0.65 -10.31
N GLU A 92 -1.68 0.36 -9.91
CA GLU A 92 -0.24 0.26 -9.68
C GLU A 92 0.48 -0.40 -10.87
N CYS A 93 0.24 0.15 -12.06
CA CYS A 93 0.72 -0.42 -13.34
C CYS A 93 2.24 -0.55 -13.45
N HIS A 94 3.00 0.05 -12.54
CA HIS A 94 4.44 -0.17 -12.46
C HIS A 94 4.80 -1.64 -12.10
N HIS A 95 3.85 -2.43 -11.61
CA HIS A 95 4.01 -3.88 -11.42
C HIS A 95 3.75 -4.70 -12.70
N THR A 96 3.31 -4.09 -13.80
CA THR A 96 2.92 -4.81 -15.04
C THR A 96 4.05 -5.48 -15.78
N ALA A 97 5.29 -5.23 -15.43
CA ALA A 97 6.44 -5.92 -16.01
C ALA A 97 6.49 -7.42 -15.66
N ALA A 98 5.54 -7.94 -14.86
CA ALA A 98 5.41 -9.37 -14.63
C ALA A 98 4.72 -10.05 -15.83
N TYR A 99 5.27 -11.18 -16.27
CA TYR A 99 4.76 -11.99 -17.37
C TYR A 99 3.23 -12.24 -17.32
N THR A 100 2.69 -12.41 -16.13
CA THR A 100 1.25 -12.66 -15.92
C THR A 100 0.37 -11.46 -16.34
N PHE A 101 0.85 -10.23 -16.13
CA PHE A 101 0.17 -9.03 -16.58
C PHE A 101 0.16 -8.92 -18.09
N GLU A 102 1.34 -9.12 -18.69
CA GLU A 102 1.50 -9.07 -20.13
C GLU A 102 0.56 -10.07 -20.82
N GLN A 103 0.52 -11.29 -20.35
CA GLN A 103 -0.38 -12.31 -20.89
C GLN A 103 -1.86 -11.93 -20.72
N ALA A 104 -2.26 -11.41 -19.55
CA ALA A 104 -3.64 -11.00 -19.31
C ALA A 104 -4.09 -9.87 -20.25
N ILE A 105 -3.21 -8.91 -20.55
CA ILE A 105 -3.52 -7.79 -21.45
C ILE A 105 -3.51 -8.25 -22.92
N ASN A 106 -2.50 -9.04 -23.33
CA ASN A 106 -2.35 -9.48 -24.70
C ASN A 106 -3.45 -10.45 -25.14
N THR A 107 -4.07 -11.19 -24.22
CA THR A 107 -5.23 -12.03 -24.52
C THR A 107 -6.53 -11.23 -24.58
N GLY A 108 -6.54 -9.98 -24.08
CA GLY A 108 -7.72 -9.12 -24.05
C GLY A 108 -8.00 -8.45 -25.38
N ASN A 109 -9.29 -8.28 -25.71
CA ASN A 109 -9.76 -7.49 -26.84
C ASN A 109 -10.26 -6.10 -26.40
N ALA A 110 -9.77 -5.59 -25.27
CA ALA A 110 -10.23 -4.34 -24.70
C ALA A 110 -9.89 -3.14 -25.61
N LYS A 111 -10.89 -2.36 -25.92
CA LYS A 111 -10.72 -1.10 -26.67
C LYS A 111 -9.99 -0.05 -25.84
N TYR A 112 -10.16 -0.09 -24.52
CA TYR A 112 -9.60 0.88 -23.59
C TYR A 112 -8.72 0.18 -22.57
N VAL A 113 -7.44 0.61 -22.47
CA VAL A 113 -6.50 0.15 -21.45
C VAL A 113 -5.96 1.36 -20.71
N TYR A 114 -6.14 1.38 -19.39
CA TYR A 114 -5.69 2.47 -18.54
C TYR A 114 -4.74 1.96 -17.46
N GLY A 115 -3.50 2.44 -17.46
CA GLY A 115 -2.57 2.26 -16.37
C GLY A 115 -2.67 3.42 -15.38
N ILE A 116 -2.76 3.10 -14.09
CA ILE A 116 -2.80 4.07 -12.99
C ILE A 116 -1.65 3.76 -12.04
N SER A 117 -0.84 4.75 -11.69
CA SER A 117 0.27 4.58 -10.73
C SER A 117 0.70 5.91 -10.13
N ALA A 118 1.30 5.87 -8.96
CA ALA A 118 2.01 7.01 -8.39
C ALA A 118 3.41 7.16 -8.99
N THR A 119 4.08 6.04 -9.28
CA THR A 119 5.47 5.96 -9.75
C THR A 119 5.56 5.11 -11.01
N PRO A 120 5.33 5.68 -12.21
CA PRO A 120 5.33 4.92 -13.46
C PRO A 120 6.73 4.49 -13.91
N GLU A 121 7.76 5.13 -13.38
CA GLU A 121 9.16 4.85 -13.70
C GLU A 121 9.72 3.78 -12.77
N ARG A 122 10.48 2.84 -13.30
CA ARG A 122 11.20 1.80 -12.55
C ARG A 122 12.69 1.90 -12.79
N GLU A 123 13.48 1.78 -11.72
CA GLU A 123 14.94 1.77 -11.78
C GLU A 123 15.52 0.60 -12.60
N ASN A 124 14.77 -0.49 -12.72
CA ASN A 124 15.21 -1.72 -13.40
C ASN A 124 15.01 -1.71 -14.93
N GLY A 125 14.77 -0.56 -15.57
CA GLY A 125 14.68 -0.47 -17.04
C GLY A 125 13.37 -1.04 -17.65
N HIS A 126 12.39 -1.47 -16.84
CA HIS A 126 11.12 -2.04 -17.33
C HIS A 126 10.05 -1.00 -17.70
N THR A 127 10.37 0.29 -17.63
CA THR A 127 9.47 1.39 -18.06
C THR A 127 8.96 1.24 -19.50
N PRO A 128 9.76 0.77 -20.50
CA PRO A 128 9.26 0.55 -21.85
C PRO A 128 8.11 -0.47 -21.92
N ILE A 129 8.14 -1.53 -21.12
CA ILE A 129 7.08 -2.56 -21.10
C ILE A 129 5.75 -1.95 -20.62
N ILE A 130 5.78 -1.09 -19.60
CA ILE A 130 4.57 -0.39 -19.13
C ILE A 130 3.99 0.47 -20.24
N LYS A 131 4.85 1.19 -20.98
CA LYS A 131 4.40 2.02 -22.11
C LYS A 131 3.84 1.20 -23.27
N MET A 132 4.41 0.05 -23.56
CA MET A 132 3.88 -0.86 -24.58
C MET A 132 2.47 -1.37 -24.24
N GLN A 133 2.20 -1.60 -22.98
CA GLN A 133 0.93 -2.17 -22.52
C GLN A 133 -0.14 -1.11 -22.22
N CYS A 134 0.24 0.00 -21.59
CA CYS A 134 -0.69 1.04 -21.14
C CYS A 134 -0.65 2.31 -21.98
N GLY A 135 0.24 2.39 -22.97
CA GLY A 135 0.53 3.59 -23.72
C GLY A 135 1.37 4.62 -22.93
N ASP A 136 1.64 5.76 -23.58
CA ASP A 136 2.37 6.86 -22.96
C ASP A 136 1.58 7.53 -21.85
N ILE A 137 2.32 8.21 -20.95
CA ILE A 137 1.72 8.97 -19.84
C ILE A 137 0.88 10.11 -20.43
N ARG A 138 -0.44 9.99 -20.38
CA ARG A 138 -1.39 11.00 -20.87
C ARG A 138 -1.60 12.14 -19.89
N TYR A 139 -1.46 11.84 -18.59
CA TYR A 139 -1.60 12.85 -17.55
C TYR A 139 -0.67 12.54 -16.39
N LYS A 140 0.13 13.52 -15.98
CA LYS A 140 1.05 13.46 -14.84
C LYS A 140 0.73 14.62 -13.90
N VAL A 141 0.41 14.29 -12.67
CA VAL A 141 0.20 15.28 -11.62
C VAL A 141 1.54 15.77 -11.09
N ASP A 142 1.69 17.08 -11.00
CA ASP A 142 2.82 17.69 -10.31
C ASP A 142 2.63 17.53 -8.78
N SER A 143 3.36 16.59 -8.19
CA SER A 143 3.26 16.26 -6.77
C SER A 143 3.57 17.46 -5.86
N LEU A 144 4.48 18.36 -6.27
CA LEU A 144 4.82 19.53 -5.48
C LEU A 144 3.67 20.53 -5.45
N LYS A 145 3.03 20.76 -6.61
CA LYS A 145 1.86 21.65 -6.68
C LYS A 145 0.65 21.04 -5.97
N PHE A 146 0.48 19.73 -6.07
CA PHE A 146 -0.60 19.01 -5.39
C PHE A 146 -0.46 19.11 -3.87
N ASN A 147 0.71 18.82 -3.33
CA ASN A 147 0.99 18.91 -1.88
C ASN A 147 0.81 20.34 -1.35
N LYS A 148 1.22 21.35 -2.14
CA LYS A 148 0.97 22.76 -1.79
C LYS A 148 -0.52 23.11 -1.74
N LYS A 149 -1.33 22.54 -2.65
CA LYS A 149 -2.78 22.75 -2.65
C LYS A 149 -3.50 22.09 -1.47
N LEU A 150 -3.02 20.93 -1.02
CA LEU A 150 -3.57 20.26 0.15
C LEU A 150 -3.33 21.03 1.45
N ASN A 151 -2.35 21.97 1.43
CA ASN A 151 -1.97 22.80 2.56
C ASN A 151 -1.77 22.02 3.88
N ILE A 152 -1.32 20.76 3.77
CA ILE A 152 -1.02 19.92 4.92
C ILE A 152 0.38 20.29 5.41
N PRO A 153 0.51 20.93 6.57
CA PRO A 153 1.82 21.28 7.11
C PRO A 153 2.56 19.98 7.49
N MET A 154 3.62 19.66 6.76
CA MET A 154 4.46 18.50 7.07
C MET A 154 5.77 18.97 7.66
N LYS A 155 6.11 18.45 8.85
CA LYS A 155 7.37 18.73 9.54
C LYS A 155 8.18 17.43 9.62
N VAL A 156 9.37 17.42 9.02
CA VAL A 156 10.32 16.32 9.16
C VAL A 156 11.30 16.62 10.30
N ILE A 157 11.41 15.71 11.25
CA ILE A 157 12.30 15.82 12.41
C ILE A 157 13.31 14.68 12.35
N ALA A 158 14.54 14.98 11.94
CA ALA A 158 15.63 14.04 11.96
C ALA A 158 16.22 13.95 13.38
N LYS A 159 16.21 12.76 13.96
CA LYS A 159 16.82 12.49 15.27
C LYS A 159 18.12 11.71 15.10
N LYS A 160 19.19 12.21 15.67
CA LYS A 160 20.47 11.51 15.71
C LYS A 160 20.38 10.34 16.68
N SER A 161 20.85 9.18 16.26
CA SER A 161 21.09 8.02 17.13
C SER A 161 22.54 7.57 16.96
N HIS A 162 23.15 7.13 18.05
CA HIS A 162 24.52 6.57 18.04
C HIS A 162 24.39 5.04 18.09
N ILE A 163 25.01 4.38 17.12
CA ILE A 163 25.12 2.92 17.09
C ILE A 163 26.58 2.61 17.30
N ASN A 164 26.91 1.77 18.27
CA ASN A 164 28.26 1.28 18.49
C ASN A 164 28.54 0.14 17.51
N PHE A 165 29.37 0.41 16.52
CA PHE A 165 29.90 -0.62 15.64
C PHE A 165 31.11 -1.28 16.31
N THR A 166 31.14 -2.61 16.36
CA THR A 166 32.23 -3.36 16.94
C THR A 166 33.50 -3.35 16.06
N ASN A 167 33.34 -3.09 14.77
CA ASN A 167 34.44 -2.92 13.83
C ASN A 167 34.56 -1.47 13.39
N GLN A 168 35.78 -0.95 13.31
CA GLN A 168 36.06 0.45 12.95
C GLN A 168 35.78 0.79 11.48
N ASN A 169 35.59 -0.20 10.58
CA ASN A 169 35.28 0.01 9.17
C ASN A 169 33.82 -0.34 8.88
N ILE A 170 32.97 0.68 8.80
CA ILE A 170 31.54 0.56 8.44
C ILE A 170 31.36 -0.01 7.02
N ASP A 171 32.31 0.25 6.12
CA ASP A 171 32.28 -0.22 4.72
C ASP A 171 32.31 -1.74 4.57
N ASN A 172 32.60 -2.50 5.63
CA ASN A 172 32.63 -3.95 5.64
C ASN A 172 31.28 -4.60 6.01
N TYR A 173 30.25 -3.80 6.37
CA TYR A 173 28.93 -4.34 6.72
C TYR A 173 27.99 -4.30 5.52
N GLU A 174 27.30 -5.41 5.29
CA GLU A 174 26.17 -5.42 4.38
C GLU A 174 24.97 -4.66 4.99
N LEU A 175 24.12 -4.10 4.13
CA LEU A 175 22.94 -3.32 4.56
C LEU A 175 22.03 -4.12 5.52
N ASN A 176 21.93 -5.43 5.32
CA ASN A 176 21.15 -6.31 6.19
C ASN A 176 21.76 -6.42 7.60
N GLU A 177 23.09 -6.48 7.70
CA GLU A 177 23.80 -6.53 8.98
C GLU A 177 23.65 -5.21 9.75
N ILE A 178 23.75 -4.09 9.03
CA ILE A 178 23.50 -2.76 9.61
C ILE A 178 22.06 -2.68 10.16
N ASN A 179 21.09 -3.16 9.42
CA ASN A 179 19.69 -3.18 9.85
C ASN A 179 19.47 -4.06 11.08
N ASP A 180 20.17 -5.18 11.18
CA ASP A 180 20.09 -6.07 12.34
C ASP A 180 20.73 -5.44 13.59
N LEU A 181 21.85 -4.74 13.44
CA LEU A 181 22.48 -3.97 14.52
C LEU A 181 21.55 -2.84 15.02
N ILE A 182 20.95 -2.09 14.09
CA ILE A 182 19.98 -1.03 14.39
C ILE A 182 18.78 -1.59 15.16
N ALA A 183 18.25 -2.75 14.74
CA ALA A 183 17.08 -3.36 15.36
C ALA A 183 17.35 -3.87 16.79
N LYS A 184 18.60 -4.28 17.09
CA LYS A 184 19.02 -4.82 18.38
C LYS A 184 19.48 -3.76 19.38
N ASP A 185 19.65 -2.51 18.94
CA ASP A 185 20.06 -1.43 19.84
C ASP A 185 18.92 -1.03 20.78
N ILE A 186 19.05 -1.47 22.03
CA ILE A 186 18.05 -1.25 23.09
C ILE A 186 17.95 0.24 23.45
N ILE A 187 19.09 0.94 23.55
CA ILE A 187 19.11 2.36 23.96
C ILE A 187 18.37 3.20 22.94
N ARG A 188 18.64 2.94 21.65
CA ARG A 188 17.94 3.59 20.53
C ARG A 188 16.45 3.28 20.56
N SER A 189 16.09 2.02 20.77
CA SER A 189 14.68 1.57 20.81
C SER A 189 13.90 2.20 21.96
N GLU A 190 14.49 2.32 23.14
CA GLU A 190 13.86 3.03 24.29
C GLU A 190 13.70 4.52 24.03
N ASN A 191 14.65 5.18 23.34
CA ASN A 191 14.49 6.58 22.95
C ASN A 191 13.33 6.77 21.94
N ILE A 192 13.19 5.86 20.98
CA ILE A 192 12.07 5.86 20.03
C ILE A 192 10.74 5.69 20.79
N ILE A 193 10.67 4.72 21.72
CA ILE A 193 9.48 4.47 22.53
C ILE A 193 9.09 5.70 23.37
N LYS A 194 10.09 6.39 23.95
CA LYS A 194 9.87 7.64 24.70
C LYS A 194 9.27 8.72 23.82
N ASP A 195 9.78 8.88 22.58
CA ASP A 195 9.25 9.85 21.65
C ASP A 195 7.83 9.49 21.20
N ILE A 196 7.55 8.21 20.94
CA ILE A 196 6.20 7.73 20.59
C ILE A 196 5.20 8.04 21.71
N LYS A 197 5.55 7.74 22.98
CA LYS A 197 4.70 8.03 24.12
C LYS A 197 4.39 9.52 24.22
N LYS A 198 5.40 10.36 24.05
CA LYS A 198 5.23 11.81 24.07
C LYS A 198 4.23 12.30 23.02
N GLU A 199 4.30 11.80 21.78
CA GLU A 199 3.36 12.18 20.73
C GLU A 199 1.97 11.61 20.98
N TYR A 200 1.87 10.40 21.56
CA TYR A 200 0.60 9.80 21.97
C TYR A 200 -0.09 10.61 23.07
N ASP A 201 0.66 11.10 24.06
CA ASP A 201 0.16 11.98 25.14
C ASP A 201 -0.28 13.36 24.61
N ASN A 202 0.20 13.75 23.44
CA ASN A 202 -0.27 14.93 22.69
C ASN A 202 -1.48 14.62 21.79
N GLU A 203 -2.20 13.53 22.07
CA GLU A 203 -3.42 13.12 21.35
C GLU A 203 -3.20 12.86 19.85
N LYS A 204 -2.02 12.35 19.48
CA LYS A 204 -1.67 12.04 18.08
C LYS A 204 -1.92 10.59 17.73
N ASN A 205 -2.45 10.36 16.54
CA ASN A 205 -2.50 9.05 15.89
C ASN A 205 -1.17 8.75 15.25
N ILE A 206 -0.55 7.64 15.63
CA ILE A 206 0.84 7.36 15.32
C ILE A 206 0.98 6.10 14.46
N LEU A 207 1.77 6.20 13.40
CA LEU A 207 2.26 5.08 12.63
C LEU A 207 3.76 4.90 12.85
N VAL A 208 4.18 3.72 13.27
CA VAL A 208 5.58 3.34 13.47
C VAL A 208 5.96 2.29 12.43
N LEU A 209 6.86 2.63 11.52
CA LEU A 209 7.36 1.71 10.51
C LEU A 209 8.73 1.16 10.86
N THR A 210 8.87 -0.15 10.71
CA THR A 210 10.13 -0.87 10.88
C THR A 210 10.26 -1.98 9.83
N GLU A 211 11.49 -2.42 9.54
CA GLU A 211 11.78 -3.51 8.60
C GLU A 211 12.07 -4.83 9.31
N ARG A 212 12.18 -4.84 10.64
CA ARG A 212 12.52 -6.03 11.43
C ARG A 212 11.42 -6.37 12.43
N LEU A 213 10.98 -7.63 12.40
CA LEU A 213 9.95 -8.16 13.31
C LEU A 213 10.39 -8.12 14.78
N GLU A 214 11.68 -8.30 15.06
CA GLU A 214 12.23 -8.18 16.41
C GLU A 214 11.98 -6.78 17.00
N LEU A 215 12.36 -5.75 16.26
CA LEU A 215 12.15 -4.36 16.69
C LEU A 215 10.65 -4.04 16.81
N MET A 216 9.84 -4.50 15.86
CA MET A 216 8.39 -4.33 15.90
C MET A 216 7.79 -4.93 17.17
N ASN A 217 8.15 -6.17 17.50
CA ASN A 217 7.65 -6.84 18.68
C ASN A 217 8.12 -6.12 19.96
N TYR A 218 9.39 -5.72 20.02
CA TYR A 218 9.93 -4.99 21.17
C TYR A 218 9.17 -3.68 21.43
N ILE A 219 8.97 -2.88 20.39
CA ILE A 219 8.21 -1.62 20.47
C ILE A 219 6.76 -1.90 20.88
N TYR A 220 6.11 -2.87 20.24
CA TYR A 220 4.73 -3.26 20.53
C TYR A 220 4.57 -3.69 22.01
N ASP A 221 5.43 -4.58 22.49
CA ASP A 221 5.35 -5.12 23.85
C ASP A 221 5.56 -4.04 24.93
N LYS A 222 6.35 -3.02 24.64
CA LYS A 222 6.55 -1.87 25.53
C LYS A 222 5.38 -0.90 25.50
N LEU A 223 4.80 -0.65 24.33
CA LEU A 223 3.67 0.28 24.17
C LEU A 223 2.35 -0.34 24.62
N SER A 224 2.14 -1.65 24.47
CA SER A 224 0.95 -2.35 24.95
C SER A 224 0.83 -2.41 26.47
N LYS A 225 1.94 -2.17 27.20
CA LYS A 225 1.91 -1.95 28.65
C LYS A 225 1.54 -0.51 29.03
N TYR A 226 1.57 0.40 28.07
CA TYR A 226 1.30 1.81 28.28
C TYR A 226 -0.14 2.18 27.89
N THR A 227 -0.65 1.62 26.78
CA THR A 227 -2.02 1.83 26.32
C THR A 227 -2.58 0.60 25.63
N ASN A 228 -3.90 0.42 25.69
CA ASN A 228 -4.59 -0.65 24.99
C ASN A 228 -4.81 -0.36 23.48
N ASN A 229 -4.62 0.90 23.06
CA ASN A 229 -4.87 1.35 21.68
C ASN A 229 -3.65 1.14 20.78
N VAL A 230 -2.97 0.01 20.93
CA VAL A 230 -1.78 -0.36 20.14
C VAL A 230 -2.06 -1.55 19.25
N PHE A 231 -1.76 -1.42 17.97
CA PHE A 231 -1.93 -2.47 16.97
C PHE A 231 -0.60 -2.82 16.34
N LYS A 232 -0.43 -4.08 15.95
CA LYS A 232 0.71 -4.48 15.13
C LYS A 232 0.27 -5.14 13.84
N TYR A 233 0.84 -4.66 12.70
CA TYR A 233 0.54 -5.18 11.37
C TYR A 233 1.80 -5.67 10.66
N TYR A 234 1.81 -6.93 10.24
CA TYR A 234 2.95 -7.57 9.58
C TYR A 234 2.50 -8.70 8.65
N GLY A 235 3.36 -9.10 7.73
CA GLY A 235 3.11 -10.24 6.86
C GLY A 235 2.99 -11.53 7.67
N GLY A 236 1.88 -12.26 7.49
CA GLY A 236 1.61 -13.50 8.24
C GLY A 236 0.74 -13.32 9.50
N ILE A 237 0.26 -12.12 9.80
CA ILE A 237 -0.73 -11.91 10.87
C ILE A 237 -1.97 -12.80 10.65
N GLY A 238 -2.40 -13.51 11.69
CA GLY A 238 -3.56 -14.39 11.62
C GLY A 238 -4.87 -13.63 11.34
N LYS A 239 -5.75 -14.19 10.50
CA LYS A 239 -7.01 -13.54 10.08
C LYS A 239 -7.92 -13.15 11.24
N LYS A 240 -7.95 -13.95 12.31
CA LYS A 240 -8.75 -13.66 13.51
C LYS A 240 -8.23 -12.41 14.22
N VAL A 241 -6.90 -12.30 14.36
CA VAL A 241 -6.24 -11.14 14.99
C VAL A 241 -6.45 -9.89 14.13
N LEU A 242 -6.29 -10.01 12.81
CA LEU A 242 -6.51 -8.90 11.90
C LEU A 242 -7.96 -8.39 11.99
N LYS A 243 -8.95 -9.29 12.05
CA LYS A 243 -10.35 -8.92 12.18
C LYS A 243 -10.62 -8.20 13.51
N SER A 244 -10.10 -8.71 14.63
CA SER A 244 -10.26 -8.06 15.94
C SER A 244 -9.59 -6.67 15.98
N TYR A 245 -8.44 -6.51 15.31
CA TYR A 245 -7.80 -5.19 15.17
C TYR A 245 -8.62 -4.21 14.34
N MET A 246 -9.25 -4.67 13.26
CA MET A 246 -10.12 -3.82 12.45
C MET A 246 -11.37 -3.37 13.24
N GLU A 247 -12.00 -4.28 13.97
CA GLU A 247 -13.15 -3.97 14.81
C GLU A 247 -12.79 -2.95 15.91
N LEU A 248 -11.67 -3.16 16.61
CA LEU A 248 -11.19 -2.25 17.63
C LEU A 248 -10.77 -0.88 17.06
N ASN A 249 -10.10 -0.87 15.91
CA ASN A 249 -9.72 0.37 15.23
C ASN A 249 -10.95 1.19 14.82
N ASN A 250 -12.03 0.55 14.40
CA ASN A 250 -13.29 1.24 14.10
C ASN A 250 -13.90 1.85 15.37
N GLN A 251 -13.93 1.12 16.48
CA GLN A 251 -14.42 1.64 17.77
C GLN A 251 -13.60 2.85 18.25
N ILE A 252 -12.27 2.78 18.15
CA ILE A 252 -11.36 3.89 18.49
C ILE A 252 -11.65 5.09 17.59
N ASN A 253 -11.86 4.86 16.30
CA ASN A 253 -12.18 5.94 15.36
C ASN A 253 -13.56 6.58 15.63
N GLU A 254 -14.55 5.81 16.09
CA GLU A 254 -15.87 6.30 16.47
C GLU A 254 -15.82 7.09 17.77
N ASN A 255 -15.00 6.69 18.74
CA ASN A 255 -14.81 7.36 20.02
C ASN A 255 -13.86 8.57 19.95
N GLU A 256 -13.25 8.82 18.80
CA GLU A 256 -12.21 9.84 18.60
C GLU A 256 -10.97 9.65 19.49
N ASP A 257 -10.75 8.43 19.98
CA ASP A 257 -9.55 8.09 20.74
C ASP A 257 -8.32 8.01 19.81
N ASN A 258 -7.14 8.30 20.37
CA ASN A 258 -5.89 8.17 19.66
C ASN A 258 -5.34 6.72 19.68
N LYS A 259 -4.51 6.40 18.71
CA LYS A 259 -3.97 5.04 18.50
C LYS A 259 -2.52 5.05 18.06
N ILE A 260 -1.87 3.90 18.28
CA ILE A 260 -0.51 3.61 17.81
C ILE A 260 -0.57 2.36 16.93
N ILE A 261 -0.08 2.48 15.71
CA ILE A 261 0.08 1.38 14.78
C ILE A 261 1.56 1.08 14.61
N VAL A 262 2.01 -0.11 14.97
CA VAL A 262 3.39 -0.57 14.73
C VAL A 262 3.37 -1.59 13.60
N ALA A 263 4.10 -1.35 12.54
CA ALA A 263 3.99 -2.18 11.35
C ALA A 263 5.29 -2.36 10.58
N THR A 264 5.34 -3.43 9.78
CA THR A 264 6.40 -3.59 8.78
C THR A 264 6.06 -2.84 7.51
N GLY A 265 7.07 -2.18 6.89
CA GLY A 265 6.89 -1.42 5.65
C GLY A 265 6.30 -2.27 4.52
N SER A 266 6.71 -3.53 4.41
CA SER A 266 6.17 -4.47 3.41
C SER A 266 4.67 -4.75 3.54
N TYR A 267 4.10 -4.64 4.75
CA TYR A 267 2.67 -4.86 4.99
C TYR A 267 1.84 -3.59 4.73
N ILE A 268 2.33 -2.44 5.18
CA ILE A 268 1.60 -1.15 5.10
C ILE A 268 1.84 -0.41 3.78
N GLY A 269 2.89 -0.76 3.01
CA GLY A 269 3.34 0.02 1.85
C GLY A 269 2.23 0.37 0.86
N GLU A 270 1.55 -0.59 0.27
CA GLU A 270 0.49 -0.34 -0.72
C GLU A 270 -0.88 -0.79 -0.21
N GLY A 271 -1.88 0.08 -0.35
CA GLY A 271 -3.26 -0.23 -0.01
C GLY A 271 -3.62 -0.05 1.47
N PHE A 272 -2.71 0.52 2.29
CA PHE A 272 -3.06 0.99 3.63
C PHE A 272 -3.60 2.42 3.54
N ASP A 273 -4.79 2.64 4.06
CA ASP A 273 -5.45 3.94 4.10
C ASP A 273 -6.00 4.18 5.50
N ASP A 274 -5.46 5.18 6.19
CA ASP A 274 -5.95 5.65 7.47
C ASP A 274 -5.78 7.18 7.53
N SER A 275 -6.86 7.89 7.25
CA SER A 275 -6.89 9.35 7.15
C SER A 275 -6.70 10.08 8.48
N LYS A 276 -6.74 9.36 9.61
CA LYS A 276 -6.59 9.95 10.95
C LYS A 276 -5.15 9.97 11.46
N LEU A 277 -4.19 9.43 10.72
CA LEU A 277 -2.79 9.43 11.13
C LEU A 277 -2.16 10.82 11.07
N ASP A 278 -1.53 11.22 12.18
CA ASP A 278 -0.89 12.53 12.37
C ASP A 278 0.65 12.44 12.30
N VAL A 279 1.23 11.36 12.81
CA VAL A 279 2.67 11.22 13.00
C VAL A 279 3.19 9.90 12.45
N LEU A 280 4.26 9.97 11.68
CA LEU A 280 4.98 8.81 11.17
C LEU A 280 6.37 8.71 11.79
N PHE A 281 6.67 7.59 12.44
CA PHE A 281 8.01 7.23 12.90
C PHE A 281 8.65 6.26 11.92
N LEU A 282 9.72 6.70 11.28
CA LEU A 282 10.59 5.83 10.47
C LEU A 282 11.74 5.34 11.36
N THR A 283 11.65 4.10 11.82
CA THR A 283 12.59 3.57 12.82
C THR A 283 13.81 2.89 12.21
N MET A 284 13.83 2.69 10.92
CA MET A 284 14.92 2.05 10.19
C MET A 284 15.13 2.72 8.83
N PRO A 285 16.29 2.58 8.20
CA PRO A 285 16.52 3.00 6.83
C PRO A 285 15.49 2.34 5.89
N ILE A 286 14.92 3.12 5.00
CA ILE A 286 14.00 2.64 3.96
C ILE A 286 14.83 2.44 2.70
N SER A 287 14.79 1.23 2.14
CA SER A 287 15.38 0.93 0.84
C SER A 287 14.38 1.26 -0.26
N GLY A 288 14.78 2.05 -1.23
CA GLY A 288 14.00 2.41 -2.41
C GLY A 288 13.44 3.83 -2.37
N GLN A 289 13.14 4.35 -3.54
CA GLN A 289 12.36 5.57 -3.69
C GLN A 289 10.90 5.23 -3.43
N THR A 290 10.42 5.52 -2.25
CA THR A 290 8.98 5.50 -1.92
C THR A 290 8.37 6.88 -2.07
#